data_0f0d92e6e8b449c30ef35abb2b4b23d8
#
_entry.id   0f0d92e6e8b449c30ef35abb2b4b23d8
#
_cell.length_a   1.000
_cell.length_b   1.000
_cell.length_c   1.000
_cell.angle_alpha   90.00
_cell.angle_beta   90.00
_cell.angle_gamma   90.00
#
_symmetry.space_group_name_H-M   'P 1'
#
loop_
_entity.id
_entity.type
_entity.pdbx_description
1 polymer ?
#
loop_
_entity_poly.entity_id
_entity_poly.type
_entity_poly.pdbx_seq_one_letter_code
_entity_poly.pdbx_strand_id
1 'polypeptide(L)'
;MTTENYFSKLAQIDCSEHVEKKGRFSYLSWAWAVKKLREVDPTATWEVKRFDGVPYLKTDCGYFVEVEVTVQGLPLSQIHPILNNQNKPIAEPNSFDINTSIQRCLVKAIALHGLGLYIYAGEDLPEIQEDPITPQQVGAIKVNIKNLAKLRKIDEDTVKGHLNISEITELTSKQAEEILKKSTKWVKQAEKETEEPKEQTEAS
;
A
#
# COMPACT_ATOMS: atom_id res chain seq x y z
N MET A 1 -34.16 -10.75 -25.99
CA MET A 1 -33.61 -11.15 -24.71
C MET A 1 -32.37 -10.31 -24.50
N THR A 2 -32.41 -9.32 -23.62
CA THR A 2 -31.23 -8.55 -23.24
C THR A 2 -30.34 -9.49 -22.47
N THR A 3 -29.25 -9.93 -23.09
CA THR A 3 -28.19 -10.68 -22.40
C THR A 3 -27.66 -9.77 -21.29
N GLU A 4 -28.05 -10.05 -20.06
CA GLU A 4 -27.61 -9.30 -18.91
C GLU A 4 -26.08 -9.38 -18.85
N ASN A 5 -25.41 -8.22 -18.89
CA ASN A 5 -23.96 -8.13 -18.99
C ASN A 5 -23.31 -8.70 -17.71
N TYR A 6 -22.69 -9.88 -17.81
CA TYR A 6 -22.05 -10.55 -16.68
C TYR A 6 -20.96 -9.67 -16.02
N PHE A 7 -20.26 -8.83 -16.81
CA PHE A 7 -19.28 -7.90 -16.30
C PHE A 7 -19.91 -6.92 -15.30
N SER A 8 -21.06 -6.35 -15.64
CA SER A 8 -21.77 -5.46 -14.73
C SER A 8 -22.22 -6.15 -13.45
N LYS A 9 -22.65 -7.42 -13.52
CA LYS A 9 -22.97 -8.20 -12.32
C LYS A 9 -21.77 -8.42 -11.43
N LEU A 10 -20.62 -8.80 -12.00
CA LEU A 10 -19.38 -9.01 -11.26
C LEU A 10 -18.83 -7.71 -10.69
N ALA A 11 -18.90 -6.60 -11.45
CA ALA A 11 -18.39 -5.30 -11.03
C ALA A 11 -19.17 -4.66 -9.88
N GLN A 12 -20.44 -5.04 -9.69
CA GLN A 12 -21.28 -4.55 -8.59
C GLN A 12 -21.08 -5.29 -7.27
N ILE A 13 -20.35 -6.42 -7.27
CA ILE A 13 -20.11 -7.20 -6.06
C ILE A 13 -19.11 -6.44 -5.18
N ASP A 14 -19.53 -6.13 -3.95
CA ASP A 14 -18.64 -5.56 -2.94
C ASP A 14 -17.64 -6.60 -2.43
N CYS A 15 -16.37 -6.30 -2.61
CA CYS A 15 -15.25 -7.17 -2.20
C CYS A 15 -14.58 -6.70 -0.89
N SER A 16 -15.02 -5.59 -0.29
CA SER A 16 -14.31 -4.88 0.79
C SER A 16 -13.98 -5.74 2.00
N GLU A 17 -14.89 -6.62 2.42
CA GLU A 17 -14.69 -7.53 3.57
C GLU A 17 -13.70 -8.66 3.32
N HIS A 18 -13.31 -8.88 2.05
CA HIS A 18 -12.44 -9.98 1.64
C HIS A 18 -11.11 -9.51 1.07
N VAL A 19 -10.81 -8.21 1.26
CA VAL A 19 -9.57 -7.57 0.84
C VAL A 19 -8.65 -7.40 2.04
N GLU A 20 -7.47 -8.01 1.96
CA GLU A 20 -6.39 -7.79 2.90
C GLU A 20 -5.47 -6.69 2.38
N LYS A 21 -5.12 -5.72 3.23
CA LYS A 21 -4.13 -4.69 2.91
C LYS A 21 -2.77 -5.07 3.48
N LYS A 22 -1.74 -5.04 2.63
CA LYS A 22 -0.33 -5.20 3.02
C LYS A 22 0.46 -4.02 2.48
N GLY A 23 0.74 -3.04 3.35
CA GLY A 23 1.27 -1.75 2.93
C GLY A 23 0.27 -1.00 2.04
N ARG A 24 0.72 -0.59 0.85
CA ARG A 24 -0.13 0.09 -0.15
C ARG A 24 -0.93 -0.85 -1.06
N PHE A 25 -0.66 -2.15 -1.01
CA PHE A 25 -1.27 -3.14 -1.90
C PHE A 25 -2.48 -3.81 -1.26
N SER A 26 -3.45 -4.08 -2.10
CA SER A 26 -4.69 -4.75 -1.75
C SER A 26 -4.69 -6.17 -2.33
N TYR A 27 -5.07 -7.15 -1.52
CA TYR A 27 -5.09 -8.55 -1.92
C TYR A 27 -6.50 -9.10 -1.70
N LEU A 28 -7.20 -9.40 -2.77
CA LEU A 28 -8.47 -10.10 -2.70
C LEU A 28 -8.22 -11.60 -2.50
N SER A 29 -8.98 -12.23 -1.61
CA SER A 29 -8.91 -13.68 -1.40
C SER A 29 -9.24 -14.43 -2.70
N TRP A 30 -8.28 -15.23 -3.21
CA TRP A 30 -8.47 -15.99 -4.45
C TRP A 30 -9.61 -16.99 -4.35
N ALA A 31 -9.75 -17.68 -3.21
CA ALA A 31 -10.81 -18.67 -3.01
C ALA A 31 -12.19 -18.02 -3.02
N TRP A 32 -12.32 -16.84 -2.40
CA TRP A 32 -13.56 -16.07 -2.43
C TRP A 32 -13.86 -15.54 -3.84
N ALA A 33 -12.85 -15.05 -4.55
CA ALA A 33 -13.01 -14.56 -5.91
C ALA A 33 -13.50 -15.65 -6.86
N VAL A 34 -12.91 -16.84 -6.80
CA VAL A 34 -13.35 -18.04 -7.57
C VAL A 34 -14.77 -18.43 -7.21
N LYS A 35 -15.12 -18.43 -5.92
CA LYS A 35 -16.49 -18.73 -5.47
C LYS A 35 -17.47 -17.74 -6.11
N LYS A 36 -17.21 -16.44 -6.02
CA LYS A 36 -18.09 -15.40 -6.55
C LYS A 36 -18.19 -15.44 -8.07
N LEU A 37 -17.09 -15.69 -8.77
CA LEU A 37 -17.08 -15.87 -10.20
C LEU A 37 -18.04 -17.01 -10.62
N ARG A 38 -17.95 -18.17 -9.95
CA ARG A 38 -18.76 -19.34 -10.28
C ARG A 38 -20.21 -19.27 -9.78
N GLU A 39 -20.52 -18.36 -8.85
CA GLU A 39 -21.91 -18.01 -8.51
C GLU A 39 -22.59 -17.26 -9.67
N VAL A 40 -21.83 -16.41 -10.41
CA VAL A 40 -22.34 -15.66 -11.57
C VAL A 40 -22.30 -16.51 -12.86
N ASP A 41 -21.22 -17.24 -13.07
CA ASP A 41 -21.06 -18.16 -14.21
C ASP A 41 -20.53 -19.52 -13.71
N PRO A 42 -21.41 -20.52 -13.50
CA PRO A 42 -21.00 -21.87 -13.08
C PRO A 42 -20.06 -22.58 -14.08
N THR A 43 -20.03 -22.13 -15.34
CA THR A 43 -19.20 -22.69 -16.41
C THR A 43 -17.83 -22.02 -16.51
N ALA A 44 -17.57 -20.98 -15.72
CA ALA A 44 -16.30 -20.29 -15.71
C ALA A 44 -15.14 -21.25 -15.38
N THR A 45 -14.09 -21.15 -16.19
CA THR A 45 -12.87 -21.95 -16.07
C THR A 45 -11.63 -21.06 -16.02
N TRP A 46 -10.52 -21.63 -15.59
CA TRP A 46 -9.23 -20.97 -15.65
C TRP A 46 -8.12 -21.95 -15.98
N GLU A 47 -7.07 -21.45 -16.60
CA GLU A 47 -5.88 -22.21 -16.96
C GLU A 47 -4.62 -21.44 -16.55
N VAL A 48 -3.68 -22.16 -15.90
CA VAL A 48 -2.32 -21.65 -15.69
C VAL A 48 -1.51 -22.01 -16.92
N LYS A 49 -1.05 -21.02 -17.66
CA LYS A 49 -0.23 -21.26 -18.87
C LYS A 49 1.10 -21.91 -18.50
N ARG A 50 1.53 -22.83 -19.37
CA ARG A 50 2.79 -23.56 -19.18
C ARG A 50 3.77 -23.18 -20.26
N PHE A 51 5.02 -22.98 -19.85
CA PHE A 51 6.16 -22.64 -20.71
C PHE A 51 7.16 -23.79 -20.59
N ASP A 52 7.35 -24.57 -21.65
CA ASP A 52 8.20 -25.77 -21.66
C ASP A 52 7.87 -26.76 -20.50
N GLY A 53 6.55 -26.88 -20.18
CA GLY A 53 6.05 -27.80 -19.14
C GLY A 53 6.02 -27.22 -17.73
N VAL A 54 6.63 -26.06 -17.44
CA VAL A 54 6.60 -25.42 -16.13
C VAL A 54 5.60 -24.26 -16.08
N PRO A 55 5.03 -23.91 -14.91
CA PRO A 55 3.96 -22.91 -14.80
C PRO A 55 4.51 -21.47 -14.68
N TYR A 56 5.69 -21.19 -15.21
CA TYR A 56 6.30 -19.87 -15.21
C TYR A 56 7.18 -19.68 -16.42
N LEU A 57 7.36 -18.43 -16.85
CA LEU A 57 8.32 -17.98 -17.85
C LEU A 57 9.53 -17.36 -17.15
N LYS A 58 10.74 -17.81 -17.47
CA LYS A 58 11.98 -17.15 -17.05
C LYS A 58 12.48 -16.24 -18.17
N THR A 59 12.82 -15.01 -17.82
CA THR A 59 13.39 -14.00 -18.73
C THR A 59 14.62 -13.35 -18.10
N ASP A 60 15.33 -12.50 -18.84
CA ASP A 60 16.48 -11.75 -18.33
C ASP A 60 16.09 -10.72 -17.25
N CYS A 61 14.81 -10.28 -17.21
CA CYS A 61 14.31 -9.32 -16.24
C CYS A 61 13.55 -9.95 -15.05
N GLY A 62 13.45 -11.29 -15.01
CA GLY A 62 12.79 -12.00 -13.92
C GLY A 62 11.88 -13.13 -14.35
N TYR A 63 11.00 -13.54 -13.44
CA TYR A 63 10.08 -14.66 -13.64
C TYR A 63 8.65 -14.16 -13.68
N PHE A 64 7.83 -14.79 -14.54
CA PHE A 64 6.42 -14.41 -14.73
C PHE A 64 5.53 -15.66 -14.73
N VAL A 65 4.31 -15.48 -14.29
CA VAL A 65 3.22 -16.46 -14.45
C VAL A 65 2.14 -15.84 -15.30
N GLU A 66 1.38 -16.68 -16.02
CA GLU A 66 0.23 -16.26 -16.79
C GLU A 66 -0.96 -17.14 -16.46
N VAL A 67 -2.12 -16.50 -16.23
CA VAL A 67 -3.38 -17.19 -15.99
C VAL A 67 -4.42 -16.61 -16.93
N GLU A 68 -5.12 -17.50 -17.63
CA GLU A 68 -6.30 -17.18 -18.44
C GLU A 68 -7.55 -17.59 -17.69
N VAL A 69 -8.54 -16.71 -17.66
CA VAL A 69 -9.88 -16.97 -17.11
C VAL A 69 -10.89 -16.84 -18.23
N THR A 70 -11.78 -17.82 -18.37
CA THR A 70 -12.86 -17.80 -19.37
C THR A 70 -14.20 -17.68 -18.65
N VAL A 71 -14.97 -16.64 -19.02
CA VAL A 71 -16.32 -16.39 -18.51
C VAL A 71 -17.27 -16.24 -19.69
N GLN A 72 -18.35 -17.02 -19.72
CA GLN A 72 -19.31 -17.07 -20.83
C GLN A 72 -18.63 -17.23 -22.19
N GLY A 73 -17.56 -18.01 -22.25
CA GLY A 73 -16.81 -18.28 -23.48
C GLY A 73 -15.82 -17.18 -23.90
N LEU A 74 -15.69 -16.08 -23.14
CA LEU A 74 -14.69 -15.03 -23.37
C LEU A 74 -13.43 -15.33 -22.52
N PRO A 75 -12.28 -15.68 -23.12
CA PRO A 75 -11.01 -15.83 -22.40
C PRO A 75 -10.32 -14.48 -22.25
N LEU A 76 -9.82 -14.17 -21.06
CA LEU A 76 -8.95 -13.04 -20.77
C LEU A 76 -7.74 -13.51 -19.97
N SER A 77 -6.55 -13.14 -20.42
CA SER A 77 -5.28 -13.49 -19.77
C SER A 77 -4.70 -12.33 -18.97
N GLN A 78 -4.06 -12.66 -17.87
CA GLN A 78 -3.25 -11.75 -17.06
C GLN A 78 -1.85 -12.33 -16.89
N ILE A 79 -0.83 -11.48 -16.98
CA ILE A 79 0.55 -11.81 -16.66
C ILE A 79 0.92 -11.14 -15.34
N HIS A 80 1.62 -11.87 -14.47
CA HIS A 80 2.06 -11.37 -13.17
C HIS A 80 3.51 -11.73 -12.90
N PRO A 81 4.38 -10.76 -12.52
CA PRO A 81 5.75 -11.06 -12.13
C PRO A 81 5.80 -11.81 -10.80
N ILE A 82 6.83 -12.65 -10.59
CA ILE A 82 7.04 -13.32 -9.31
C ILE A 82 7.80 -12.37 -8.38
N LEU A 83 7.10 -11.90 -7.34
CA LEU A 83 7.56 -10.84 -6.44
C LEU A 83 7.59 -11.32 -4.99
N ASN A 84 8.53 -10.80 -4.21
CA ASN A 84 8.58 -10.96 -2.77
C ASN A 84 7.51 -10.11 -2.05
N ASN A 85 7.50 -10.13 -0.71
CA ASN A 85 6.55 -9.37 0.11
C ASN A 85 6.72 -7.84 0.02
N GLN A 86 7.85 -7.37 -0.53
CA GLN A 86 8.14 -5.96 -0.81
C GLN A 86 7.84 -5.58 -2.26
N ASN A 87 7.20 -6.49 -3.04
CA ASN A 87 6.96 -6.37 -4.47
C ASN A 87 8.22 -6.15 -5.33
N LYS A 88 9.34 -6.72 -4.89
CA LYS A 88 10.57 -6.76 -5.70
C LYS A 88 10.69 -8.12 -6.39
N PRO A 89 11.22 -8.15 -7.62
CA PRO A 89 11.48 -9.40 -8.34
C PRO A 89 12.35 -10.35 -7.52
N ILE A 90 11.99 -11.65 -7.54
CA ILE A 90 12.76 -12.71 -6.89
C ILE A 90 13.69 -13.31 -7.95
N ALA A 91 15.01 -13.30 -7.67
CA ALA A 91 16.02 -13.83 -8.60
C ALA A 91 15.92 -15.36 -8.75
N GLU A 92 15.57 -16.07 -7.68
CA GLU A 92 15.41 -17.54 -7.65
C GLU A 92 14.15 -17.89 -6.88
N PRO A 93 12.97 -17.85 -7.53
CA PRO A 93 11.71 -18.14 -6.85
C PRO A 93 11.58 -19.63 -6.52
N ASN A 94 11.16 -19.94 -5.32
CA ASN A 94 10.81 -21.28 -4.90
C ASN A 94 9.33 -21.63 -5.27
N SER A 95 8.91 -22.86 -5.00
CA SER A 95 7.56 -23.32 -5.32
C SER A 95 6.44 -22.54 -4.60
N PHE A 96 6.71 -22.02 -3.41
CA PHE A 96 5.75 -21.19 -2.68
C PHE A 96 5.58 -19.80 -3.34
N ASP A 97 6.68 -19.20 -3.78
CA ASP A 97 6.67 -17.91 -4.49
C ASP A 97 5.89 -18.02 -5.81
N ILE A 98 6.15 -19.10 -6.57
CA ILE A 98 5.45 -19.39 -7.81
C ILE A 98 3.95 -19.58 -7.57
N ASN A 99 3.57 -20.41 -6.59
CA ASN A 99 2.16 -20.64 -6.26
C ASN A 99 1.45 -19.36 -5.80
N THR A 100 2.11 -18.55 -4.97
CA THR A 100 1.57 -17.25 -4.53
C THR A 100 1.33 -16.32 -5.70
N SER A 101 2.28 -16.26 -6.65
CA SER A 101 2.14 -15.44 -7.86
C SER A 101 1.04 -15.94 -8.79
N ILE A 102 0.84 -17.25 -8.92
CA ILE A 102 -0.28 -17.83 -9.67
C ILE A 102 -1.62 -17.41 -9.05
N GLN A 103 -1.76 -17.45 -7.73
CA GLN A 103 -3.00 -17.06 -7.05
C GLN A 103 -3.29 -15.56 -7.23
N ARG A 104 -2.27 -14.70 -7.13
CA ARG A 104 -2.38 -13.26 -7.41
C ARG A 104 -2.76 -13.00 -8.87
N CYS A 105 -2.14 -13.72 -9.79
CA CYS A 105 -2.43 -13.63 -11.22
C CYS A 105 -3.87 -14.03 -11.52
N LEU A 106 -4.35 -15.14 -10.94
CA LEU A 106 -5.73 -15.62 -11.09
C LEU A 106 -6.74 -14.54 -10.65
N VAL A 107 -6.54 -13.93 -9.49
CA VAL A 107 -7.47 -12.90 -9.01
C VAL A 107 -7.48 -11.67 -9.93
N LYS A 108 -6.31 -11.24 -10.42
CA LYS A 108 -6.23 -10.14 -11.39
C LYS A 108 -6.86 -10.50 -12.74
N ALA A 109 -6.72 -11.75 -13.20
CA ALA A 109 -7.43 -12.25 -14.39
C ALA A 109 -8.95 -12.26 -14.20
N ILE A 110 -9.43 -12.66 -13.02
CA ILE A 110 -10.86 -12.57 -12.65
C ILE A 110 -11.32 -11.11 -12.63
N ALA A 111 -10.48 -10.18 -12.15
CA ALA A 111 -10.81 -8.76 -12.12
C ALA A 111 -11.02 -8.16 -13.52
N LEU A 112 -10.34 -8.66 -14.55
CA LEU A 112 -10.59 -8.25 -15.94
C LEU A 112 -12.04 -8.55 -16.38
N HIS A 113 -12.70 -9.52 -15.77
CA HIS A 113 -14.12 -9.84 -15.97
C HIS A 113 -15.06 -9.00 -15.09
N GLY A 114 -14.55 -8.07 -14.27
CA GLY A 114 -15.31 -7.10 -13.48
C GLY A 114 -15.18 -7.28 -11.95
N LEU A 115 -14.99 -8.50 -11.44
CA LEU A 115 -15.01 -8.75 -10.00
C LEU A 115 -13.81 -8.10 -9.29
N GLY A 116 -14.10 -7.08 -8.48
CA GLY A 116 -13.07 -6.40 -7.69
C GLY A 116 -12.08 -5.58 -8.52
N LEU A 117 -12.40 -5.23 -9.77
CA LEU A 117 -11.50 -4.45 -10.63
C LEU A 117 -11.07 -3.13 -9.98
N TYR A 118 -11.95 -2.48 -9.23
CA TYR A 118 -11.69 -1.23 -8.52
C TYR A 118 -10.60 -1.36 -7.44
N ILE A 119 -10.32 -2.57 -6.93
CA ILE A 119 -9.30 -2.83 -5.91
C ILE A 119 -7.90 -2.52 -6.47
N TYR A 120 -7.71 -2.76 -7.76
CA TYR A 120 -6.44 -2.59 -8.48
C TYR A 120 -6.29 -1.23 -9.13
N ALA A 121 -7.31 -0.35 -9.02
CA ALA A 121 -7.23 1.01 -9.55
C ALA A 121 -6.10 1.76 -8.83
N GLY A 122 -5.10 2.22 -9.60
CA GLY A 122 -3.94 2.96 -9.09
C GLY A 122 -2.74 2.10 -8.67
N GLU A 123 -2.81 0.76 -8.72
CA GLU A 123 -1.64 -0.09 -8.43
C GLU A 123 -0.48 0.13 -9.41
N ASP A 124 -0.79 0.46 -10.66
CA ASP A 124 0.21 0.69 -11.73
C ASP A 124 0.67 2.16 -11.82
N LEU A 125 0.18 3.02 -10.92
CA LEU A 125 0.71 4.38 -10.85
C LEU A 125 2.17 4.32 -10.39
N PRO A 126 3.08 5.05 -11.06
CA PRO A 126 4.46 5.15 -10.62
C PRO A 126 4.49 5.50 -9.13
N GLU A 127 5.38 4.87 -8.38
CA GLU A 127 5.71 5.43 -7.07
C GLU A 127 6.11 6.87 -7.30
N ILE A 128 5.34 7.79 -6.76
CA ILE A 128 5.88 9.11 -6.50
C ILE A 128 7.02 8.80 -5.51
N GLN A 129 8.25 8.73 -6.02
CA GLN A 129 9.41 8.72 -5.15
C GLN A 129 9.32 10.04 -4.41
N GLU A 130 8.75 9.98 -3.20
CA GLU A 130 8.79 11.13 -2.32
C GLU A 130 10.27 11.39 -2.07
N ASP A 131 10.73 12.58 -2.40
CA ASP A 131 12.12 12.94 -2.22
C ASP A 131 12.56 12.63 -0.78
N PRO A 132 13.72 12.01 -0.59
CA PRO A 132 14.23 11.75 0.74
C PRO A 132 14.40 13.06 1.50
N ILE A 133 14.28 12.99 2.82
CA ILE A 133 14.50 14.15 3.68
C ILE A 133 15.87 14.81 3.39
N THR A 134 15.88 16.13 3.25
CA THR A 134 17.12 16.86 3.02
C THR A 134 17.91 17.07 4.31
N PRO A 135 19.25 17.21 4.25
CA PRO A 135 20.07 17.52 5.42
C PRO A 135 19.62 18.78 6.17
N GLN A 136 19.10 19.77 5.44
CA GLN A 136 18.55 21.01 6.03
C GLN A 136 17.28 20.72 6.85
N GLN A 137 16.36 19.89 6.32
CA GLN A 137 15.16 19.50 7.04
C GLN A 137 15.50 18.67 8.28
N VAL A 138 16.45 17.73 8.18
CA VAL A 138 16.95 16.97 9.35
C VAL A 138 17.48 17.91 10.44
N GLY A 139 18.31 18.89 10.07
CA GLY A 139 18.86 19.89 10.99
C GLY A 139 17.75 20.70 11.66
N ALA A 140 16.79 21.21 10.89
CA ALA A 140 15.69 22.01 11.40
C ALA A 140 14.77 21.23 12.36
N ILE A 141 14.45 19.97 12.06
CA ILE A 141 13.65 19.11 12.94
C ILE A 141 14.38 18.87 14.26
N LYS A 142 15.69 18.54 14.23
CA LYS A 142 16.50 18.35 15.43
C LYS A 142 16.52 19.59 16.32
N VAL A 143 16.66 20.78 15.73
CA VAL A 143 16.62 22.06 16.46
C VAL A 143 15.26 22.26 17.12
N ASN A 144 14.16 22.05 16.40
CA ASN A 144 12.81 22.20 16.95
C ASN A 144 12.54 21.20 18.09
N ILE A 145 12.96 19.94 17.97
CA ILE A 145 12.83 18.93 19.02
C ILE A 145 13.59 19.38 20.28
N LYS A 146 14.85 19.81 20.13
CA LYS A 146 15.68 20.28 21.25
C LYS A 146 15.07 21.51 21.95
N ASN A 147 14.56 22.47 21.17
CA ASN A 147 13.92 23.66 21.72
C ASN A 147 12.64 23.30 22.48
N LEU A 148 11.79 22.44 21.93
CA LEU A 148 10.57 21.96 22.60
C LEU A 148 10.88 21.21 23.90
N ALA A 149 11.87 20.30 23.87
CA ALA A 149 12.32 19.57 25.04
C ALA A 149 12.74 20.54 26.17
N LYS A 150 13.54 21.57 25.82
CA LYS A 150 13.99 22.59 26.78
C LYS A 150 12.83 23.45 27.32
N LEU A 151 11.96 23.99 26.43
CA LEU A 151 10.86 24.88 26.81
C LEU A 151 9.81 24.16 27.68
N ARG A 152 9.50 22.92 27.34
CA ARG A 152 8.48 22.10 28.05
C ARG A 152 9.05 21.24 29.18
N LYS A 153 10.39 21.26 29.39
CA LYS A 153 11.10 20.48 30.40
C LYS A 153 10.81 18.97 30.32
N ILE A 154 10.81 18.43 29.10
CA ILE A 154 10.66 17.01 28.78
C ILE A 154 11.86 16.53 27.97
N ASP A 155 12.04 15.22 27.85
CA ASP A 155 13.12 14.64 27.04
C ASP A 155 12.79 14.70 25.53
N GLU A 156 13.85 14.60 24.70
CA GLU A 156 13.72 14.66 23.24
C GLU A 156 12.92 13.49 22.66
N ASP A 157 12.97 12.32 23.28
CA ASP A 157 12.26 11.13 22.80
C ASP A 157 10.74 11.26 23.04
N THR A 158 10.34 11.88 24.15
CA THR A 158 8.94 12.27 24.38
C THR A 158 8.46 13.23 23.29
N VAL A 159 9.27 14.23 22.90
CA VAL A 159 8.92 15.15 21.80
C VAL A 159 8.80 14.40 20.47
N LYS A 160 9.72 13.49 20.15
CA LYS A 160 9.63 12.64 18.96
C LYS A 160 8.34 11.81 18.95
N GLY A 161 7.99 11.21 20.09
CA GLY A 161 6.75 10.46 20.25
C GLY A 161 5.50 11.31 19.93
N HIS A 162 5.42 12.55 20.42
CA HIS A 162 4.32 13.46 20.11
C HIS A 162 4.27 13.92 18.64
N LEU A 163 5.41 13.89 17.97
CA LEU A 163 5.52 14.18 16.53
C LEU A 163 5.33 12.93 15.65
N ASN A 164 5.18 11.73 16.25
CA ASN A 164 5.15 10.43 15.59
C ASN A 164 6.41 10.15 14.75
N ILE A 165 7.58 10.50 15.27
CA ILE A 165 8.87 10.27 14.62
C ILE A 165 9.55 9.09 15.32
N SER A 166 9.79 8.00 14.58
CA SER A 166 10.67 6.90 15.04
C SER A 166 12.12 7.20 14.73
N GLU A 167 12.42 7.53 13.47
CA GLU A 167 13.77 7.89 13.01
C GLU A 167 13.67 9.05 12.02
N ILE A 168 14.40 10.15 12.27
CA ILE A 168 14.31 11.37 11.46
C ILE A 168 14.82 11.13 10.04
N THR A 169 15.83 10.30 9.87
CA THR A 169 16.48 10.02 8.58
C THR A 169 15.65 9.15 7.65
N GLU A 170 14.61 8.50 8.16
CA GLU A 170 13.69 7.68 7.38
C GLU A 170 12.47 8.46 6.84
N LEU A 171 12.35 9.72 7.19
CA LEU A 171 11.26 10.56 6.73
C LEU A 171 11.44 10.95 5.26
N THR A 172 10.30 11.11 4.55
CA THR A 172 10.30 11.76 3.25
C THR A 172 10.34 13.28 3.40
N SER A 173 10.77 14.00 2.36
CA SER A 173 10.80 15.46 2.35
C SER A 173 9.43 16.09 2.68
N LYS A 174 8.35 15.49 2.18
CA LYS A 174 6.98 15.93 2.46
C LYS A 174 6.58 15.70 3.92
N GLN A 175 6.88 14.54 4.48
CA GLN A 175 6.66 14.27 5.90
C GLN A 175 7.45 15.25 6.79
N ALA A 176 8.70 15.52 6.40
CA ALA A 176 9.55 16.48 7.10
C ALA A 176 8.96 17.90 7.08
N GLU A 177 8.38 18.34 5.96
CA GLU A 177 7.70 19.64 5.88
C GLU A 177 6.49 19.73 6.82
N GLU A 178 5.68 18.70 6.89
CA GLU A 178 4.51 18.65 7.79
C GLU A 178 4.96 18.68 9.27
N ILE A 179 5.99 17.91 9.60
CA ILE A 179 6.59 17.89 10.94
C ILE A 179 7.19 19.26 11.28
N LEU A 180 7.90 19.89 10.35
CA LEU A 180 8.47 21.23 10.55
C LEU A 180 7.39 22.27 10.80
N LYS A 181 6.30 22.28 10.01
CA LYS A 181 5.15 23.18 10.23
C LYS A 181 4.56 22.99 11.63
N LYS A 182 4.34 21.73 12.04
CA LYS A 182 3.76 21.39 13.35
C LYS A 182 4.71 21.77 14.49
N SER A 183 5.98 21.36 14.42
CA SER A 183 6.96 21.59 15.47
C SER A 183 7.29 23.09 15.64
N THR A 184 7.40 23.85 14.54
CA THR A 184 7.60 25.31 14.60
C THR A 184 6.44 26.03 15.26
N LYS A 185 5.19 25.61 14.97
CA LYS A 185 4.02 26.15 15.65
C LYS A 185 4.06 25.88 17.14
N TRP A 186 4.46 24.68 17.55
CA TRP A 186 4.57 24.30 18.96
C TRP A 186 5.68 25.04 19.69
N VAL A 187 6.85 25.27 19.04
CA VAL A 187 7.94 26.08 19.61
C VAL A 187 7.44 27.48 19.91
N LYS A 188 6.81 28.16 18.92
CA LYS A 188 6.27 29.51 19.09
C LYS A 188 5.21 29.59 20.20
N GLN A 189 4.39 28.56 20.35
CA GLN A 189 3.42 28.50 21.42
C GLN A 189 4.09 28.34 22.80
N ALA A 190 5.06 27.43 22.92
CA ALA A 190 5.78 27.20 24.16
C ALA A 190 6.62 28.44 24.58
N GLU A 191 7.18 29.19 23.64
CA GLU A 191 7.85 30.46 23.90
C GLU A 191 6.91 31.49 24.52
N LYS A 192 5.71 31.67 23.95
CA LYS A 192 4.67 32.58 24.48
C LYS A 192 4.23 32.17 25.89
N GLU A 193 4.01 30.88 26.12
CA GLU A 193 3.63 30.35 27.44
C GLU A 193 4.74 30.58 28.50
N THR A 194 5.99 30.73 28.08
CA THR A 194 7.13 30.99 28.96
C THR A 194 7.37 32.47 29.21
N GLU A 195 6.94 33.35 28.29
CA GLU A 195 7.07 34.81 28.36
C GLU A 195 5.92 35.51 29.12
N GLU A 196 4.73 34.86 29.27
CA GLU A 196 3.64 35.39 30.11
C GLU A 196 4.00 35.26 31.58
N PRO A 197 4.21 36.36 32.35
CA PRO A 197 4.48 36.31 33.77
C PRO A 197 3.25 35.72 34.49
N LYS A 198 3.48 34.82 35.43
CA LYS A 198 2.46 34.42 36.41
C LYS A 198 2.13 35.65 37.28
N GLU A 199 1.32 36.58 36.81
CA GLU A 199 0.61 37.52 37.65
C GLU A 199 -0.69 36.88 38.11
N GLN A 200 -0.82 36.90 39.44
CA GLN A 200 -1.99 36.56 40.27
C GLN A 200 -1.99 35.16 40.90
N THR A 201 -1.32 35.10 42.06
CA THR A 201 -1.95 34.58 43.30
C THR A 201 -1.17 35.04 44.51
N GLU A 202 -1.34 36.33 44.88
CA GLU A 202 -1.22 36.81 46.25
C GLU A 202 -2.25 37.91 46.43
N ALA A 203 -3.41 37.53 46.93
CA ALA A 203 -4.28 38.41 47.69
C ALA A 203 -5.36 37.54 48.40
N SER A 204 -5.20 37.45 49.73
CA SER A 204 -6.15 37.29 50.81
C SER A 204 -6.05 35.93 51.52
#